data_9ed5783ad8b13629308177a4d84ed7a4
#
_entry.id   9ed5783ad8b13629308177a4d84ed7a4
#
_cell.length_a   1.000
_cell.length_b   1.000
_cell.length_c   1.000
_cell.angle_alpha   90.00
_cell.angle_beta   90.00
_cell.angle_gamma   90.00
#
_symmetry.space_group_name_H-M   'P 1'
#
loop_
_entity.id
_entity.type
_entity.pdbx_description
1 polymer ?
#
loop_
_entity_poly.entity_id
_entity_poly.type
_entity_poly.pdbx_seq_one_letter_code
_entity_poly.pdbx_strand_id
1 'polypeptide(L)' 'MTAAQFEELEAPEVEAVLRWRFEELVRAGYDAGTALILASHVEVDLHDATHLLVRGCTPEIAMQIVL' A
#
# COMPACT_ATOMS: atom_id res chain seq x y z
N MET A 1 -5.16 6.30 6.03
CA MET A 1 -5.48 7.56 5.31
C MET A 1 -6.62 7.33 4.35
N THR A 2 -7.56 8.27 4.28
CA THR A 2 -8.65 8.20 3.30
C THR A 2 -8.24 8.89 2.00
N ALA A 3 -8.97 8.60 0.91
CA ALA A 3 -8.74 9.29 -0.36
C ALA A 3 -8.92 10.81 -0.23
N ALA A 4 -9.92 11.25 0.54
CA ALA A 4 -10.15 12.67 0.77
C ALA A 4 -8.97 13.33 1.48
N GLN A 5 -8.41 12.68 2.50
CA GLN A 5 -7.23 13.19 3.20
C GLN A 5 -6.03 13.28 2.26
N PHE A 6 -5.87 12.28 1.39
CA PHE A 6 -4.78 12.28 0.41
C PHE A 6 -4.92 13.43 -0.58
N GLU A 7 -6.13 13.74 -1.03
CA GLU A 7 -6.38 14.82 -1.98
C GLU A 7 -6.07 16.21 -1.41
N GLU A 8 -6.03 16.34 -0.09
CA GLU A 8 -5.70 17.60 0.58
C GLU A 8 -4.20 17.83 0.70
N LEU A 9 -3.36 16.84 0.36
CA LEU A 9 -1.91 16.95 0.51
C LEU A 9 -1.29 17.81 -0.60
N GLU A 10 -0.23 18.52 -0.24
CA GLU A 10 0.62 19.19 -1.21
C GLU A 10 1.51 18.17 -1.95
N ALA A 11 2.01 18.53 -3.13
CA ALA A 11 2.79 17.62 -3.95
C ALA A 11 3.98 16.96 -3.23
N PRO A 12 4.80 17.67 -2.43
CA PRO A 12 5.87 17.02 -1.69
C PRO A 12 5.36 16.01 -0.67
N GLU A 13 4.21 16.28 -0.05
CA GLU A 13 3.61 15.37 0.91
C GLU A 13 3.04 14.13 0.20
N VAL A 14 2.46 14.30 -0.97
CA VAL A 14 1.97 13.19 -1.80
C VAL A 14 3.11 12.23 -2.12
N GLU A 15 4.25 12.78 -2.58
CA GLU A 15 5.40 11.97 -2.91
C GLU A 15 5.92 11.22 -1.68
N ALA A 16 6.00 11.90 -0.54
CA ALA A 16 6.47 11.28 0.70
C ALA A 16 5.56 10.15 1.16
N VAL A 17 4.24 10.35 1.08
CA VAL A 17 3.26 9.32 1.46
C VAL A 17 3.36 8.10 0.55
N LEU A 18 3.41 8.32 -0.76
CA LEU A 18 3.49 7.21 -1.71
C LEU A 18 4.78 6.42 -1.54
N ARG A 19 5.90 7.09 -1.31
CA ARG A 19 7.18 6.44 -1.05
C ARG A 19 7.12 5.62 0.24
N TRP A 20 6.58 6.18 1.29
CA TRP A 20 6.46 5.48 2.57
C TRP A 20 5.58 4.23 2.43
N ARG A 21 4.44 4.36 1.76
CA ARG A 21 3.55 3.23 1.51
C ARG A 21 4.26 2.13 0.73
N PHE A 22 4.98 2.50 -0.33
CA PHE A 22 5.73 1.55 -1.14
C PHE A 22 6.78 0.82 -0.30
N GLU A 23 7.55 1.56 0.47
CA GLU A 23 8.62 0.97 1.30
C GLU A 23 8.05 0.02 2.35
N GLU A 24 6.94 0.37 2.98
CA GLU A 24 6.29 -0.50 3.97
C GLU A 24 5.78 -1.79 3.33
N LEU A 25 5.22 -1.72 2.14
CA LEU A 25 4.71 -2.90 1.44
C LEU A 25 5.86 -3.83 1.02
N VAL A 26 6.96 -3.27 0.51
CA VAL A 26 8.13 -4.07 0.16
C VAL A 26 8.71 -4.72 1.42
N ARG A 27 8.80 -3.99 2.50
CA ARG A 27 9.32 -4.53 3.78
C ARG A 27 8.44 -5.68 4.28
N ALA A 28 7.14 -5.61 4.04
CA ALA A 28 6.21 -6.66 4.47
C ALA A 28 6.33 -7.94 3.63
N GLY A 29 6.88 -7.86 2.42
CA GLY A 29 7.10 -9.02 1.58
C GLY A 29 6.49 -8.94 0.16
N TYR A 30 5.87 -7.80 -0.20
CA TYR A 30 5.40 -7.62 -1.57
C TYR A 30 6.58 -7.36 -2.50
N ASP A 31 6.51 -7.90 -3.71
CA ASP A 31 7.46 -7.54 -4.76
C ASP A 31 7.24 -6.08 -5.19
N ALA A 32 8.26 -5.49 -5.85
CA ALA A 32 8.23 -4.09 -6.20
C ALA A 32 7.03 -3.71 -7.07
N GLY A 33 6.68 -4.56 -8.05
CA GLY A 33 5.55 -4.28 -8.94
C GLY A 33 4.22 -4.24 -8.20
N THR A 34 3.96 -5.26 -7.37
CA THR A 34 2.74 -5.33 -6.57
C THR A 34 2.69 -4.20 -5.54
N ALA A 35 3.82 -3.93 -4.89
CA ALA A 35 3.91 -2.84 -3.91
C ALA A 35 3.60 -1.49 -4.55
N LEU A 36 4.06 -1.26 -5.77
CA LEU A 36 3.79 -0.01 -6.47
C LEU A 36 2.29 0.13 -6.77
N ILE A 37 1.66 -0.93 -7.23
CA ILE A 37 0.22 -0.93 -7.50
C ILE A 37 -0.55 -0.63 -6.21
N LEU A 38 -0.27 -1.34 -5.13
CA LEU A 38 -0.96 -1.16 -3.85
C LEU A 38 -0.68 0.22 -3.25
N ALA A 39 0.54 0.72 -3.37
CA ALA A 39 0.90 2.03 -2.85
C ALA A 39 0.09 3.13 -3.53
N SER A 40 -0.16 3.00 -4.84
CA SER A 40 -0.91 4.00 -5.61
C SER A 40 -2.42 3.96 -5.33
N HIS A 41 -2.93 2.87 -4.78
CA HIS A 41 -4.32 2.77 -4.35
C HIS A 41 -4.43 3.22 -2.89
N VAL A 42 -4.48 4.54 -2.68
CA VAL A 42 -4.38 5.12 -1.33
C VAL A 42 -5.55 4.76 -0.42
N GLU A 43 -6.67 4.29 -0.97
CA GLU A 43 -7.81 3.78 -0.21
C GLU A 43 -7.52 2.42 0.43
N VAL A 44 -6.51 1.70 -0.03
CA VAL A 44 -6.11 0.43 0.55
C VAL A 44 -5.38 0.68 1.86
N ASP A 45 -5.87 0.05 2.94
CA ASP A 45 -5.25 0.14 4.25
C ASP A 45 -3.98 -0.70 4.28
N LEU A 46 -2.84 -0.06 4.56
CA LEU A 46 -1.55 -0.76 4.63
C LEU A 46 -1.54 -1.84 5.70
N HIS A 47 -2.21 -1.59 6.83
CA HIS A 47 -2.28 -2.56 7.91
C HIS A 47 -2.95 -3.86 7.43
N ASP A 48 -4.06 -3.73 6.70
CA ASP A 48 -4.76 -4.89 6.16
C ASP A 48 -3.88 -5.62 5.14
N ALA A 49 -3.24 -4.88 4.24
CA ALA A 49 -2.39 -5.48 3.21
C ALA A 49 -1.20 -6.24 3.81
N THR A 50 -0.55 -5.68 4.83
CA THR A 50 0.58 -6.34 5.49
C THR A 50 0.13 -7.50 6.35
N HIS A 51 -1.02 -7.38 7.02
CA HIS A 51 -1.55 -8.42 7.88
C HIS A 51 -1.88 -9.70 7.12
N LEU A 52 -2.37 -9.57 5.89
CA LEU A 52 -2.66 -10.75 5.05
C LEU A 52 -1.42 -11.58 4.80
N LEU A 53 -0.26 -10.95 4.56
CA LEU A 53 1.00 -11.67 4.38
C LEU A 53 1.44 -12.35 5.67
N VAL A 54 1.29 -11.70 6.81
CA VAL A 54 1.59 -12.29 8.11
C VAL A 54 0.76 -13.55 8.34
N ARG A 55 -0.47 -13.54 7.87
CA ARG A 55 -1.38 -14.69 8.01
C ARG A 55 -1.14 -15.78 6.97
N GLY A 56 -0.17 -15.63 6.08
CA GLY A 56 0.23 -16.66 5.14
C GLY A 56 -0.33 -16.51 3.73
N CYS A 57 -1.03 -15.42 3.42
CA CYS A 57 -1.48 -15.17 2.05
C CYS A 57 -0.28 -14.87 1.16
N THR A 58 -0.32 -15.34 -0.08
CA THR A 58 0.67 -14.91 -1.06
C THR A 58 0.39 -13.46 -1.47
N PRO A 59 1.41 -12.72 -1.97
CA PRO A 59 1.20 -11.35 -2.44
C PRO A 59 0.10 -11.23 -3.49
N GLU A 60 0.01 -12.19 -4.41
CA GLU A 60 -1.00 -12.17 -5.48
C GLU A 60 -2.41 -12.29 -4.91
N ILE A 61 -2.60 -13.22 -3.97
CA ILE A 61 -3.91 -13.41 -3.34
C ILE A 61 -4.26 -12.21 -2.46
N ALA A 62 -3.30 -11.71 -1.70
CA ALA A 62 -3.52 -10.54 -0.84
C ALA A 62 -3.94 -9.33 -1.68
N MET A 63 -3.30 -9.10 -2.82
CA MET A 63 -3.68 -8.02 -3.72
C MET A 63 -5.12 -8.18 -4.21
N GLN A 64 -5.54 -9.40 -4.56
CA GLN A 64 -6.91 -9.66 -5.01
C GLN A 64 -7.93 -9.38 -3.91
N ILE A 65 -7.56 -9.60 -2.66
CA ILE A 65 -8.47 -9.38 -1.54
C ILE A 65 -8.66 -7.88 -1.27
N VAL A 66 -7.58 -7.09 -1.31
CA VAL A 66 -7.63 -5.67 -0.93
C VAL A 66 -8.00 -4.75 -2.09
N LEU A 67 -7.88 -5.19 -3.32
CA LEU A 67 -8.32 -4.44 -4.49
C LEU A 67 -9.71 -4.94 -4.99
#